data_526866f661bf3666f31e31f85db34901
#
_entry.id   526866f661bf3666f31e31f85db34901
#
_cell.length_a   1.000
_cell.length_b   1.000
_cell.length_c   1.000
_cell.angle_alpha   90.00
_cell.angle_beta   90.00
_cell.angle_gamma   90.00
#
_symmetry.space_group_name_H-M   'P 1'
#
loop_
_entity.id
_entity.type
_entity.pdbx_description
1 polymer ?
#
loop_
_entity_poly.entity_id
_entity_poly.type
_entity_poly.pdbx_seq_one_letter_code
_entity_poly.pdbx_strand_id
1 'polypeptide(L)'
;MLQLNFNPKKTTRLFGLENEFNLLKKMISSDKFPKTLMLTGNRGVGKSTMISHLMHYYFDKKTYNENENTFASESFFLNQFIENLFPNILYLNGSDFRNVRIDDIRKIINDLNKSPIKKDKRFIILDDIDSFNINSLNALLKIIEDPGKNNFFILINNKSNKLLNTIKSRSIEIKIMINNQDRLSISTSLLKYFNQERIFDENLVSSTPGNFLKFNYIFNKNSLDINEKFLTNFSNILRIYKKEKDIFYKEMLLFFVEYNFQKLKSQGMLNKKKLIEKRLMILKNINDFFLYNLNQNTLLSNLEENY
;
A
#
# COMPACT_ATOMS: atom_id res chain seq x y z
N MET A 1 -0.87 0.54 13.91
CA MET A 1 0.46 1.10 14.28
C MET A 1 1.40 1.29 13.08
N LEU A 2 1.52 0.34 12.15
CA LEU A 2 2.36 0.53 10.94
C LEU A 2 1.92 1.73 10.09
N GLN A 3 0.62 1.98 9.94
CA GLN A 3 0.10 3.13 9.21
C GLN A 3 0.46 4.49 9.85
N LEU A 4 0.59 4.56 11.19
CA LEU A 4 0.97 5.80 11.87
C LEU A 4 2.43 6.20 11.58
N ASN A 5 3.33 5.23 11.44
CA ASN A 5 4.75 5.48 11.19
C ASN A 5 5.06 5.69 9.69
N PHE A 6 4.30 5.04 8.80
CA PHE A 6 4.52 5.08 7.35
C PHE A 6 3.30 5.62 6.60
N ASN A 7 2.72 6.71 7.10
CA ASN A 7 1.57 7.35 6.46
C ASN A 7 2.02 8.04 5.17
N PRO A 8 1.48 7.66 4.00
CA PRO A 8 1.81 8.27 2.71
C PRO A 8 1.61 9.80 2.69
N LYS A 9 0.64 10.31 3.46
CA LYS A 9 0.36 11.75 3.55
C LYS A 9 1.42 12.53 4.31
N LYS A 10 2.17 11.87 5.22
CA LYS A 10 3.24 12.46 6.05
C LYS A 10 4.64 12.30 5.46
N THR A 11 4.78 11.53 4.39
CA THR A 11 6.07 11.30 3.74
C THR A 11 6.42 12.53 2.90
N THR A 12 7.33 13.38 3.41
CA THR A 12 7.62 14.70 2.83
C THR A 12 8.47 14.66 1.58
N ARG A 13 9.03 13.50 1.20
CA ARG A 13 9.83 13.32 -0.01
C ARG A 13 9.28 12.17 -0.84
N LEU A 14 9.15 12.39 -2.14
CA LEU A 14 8.83 11.32 -3.09
C LEU A 14 10.11 10.59 -3.50
N PHE A 15 10.08 9.27 -3.43
CA PHE A 15 11.20 8.39 -3.81
C PHE A 15 10.82 7.58 -5.03
N GLY A 16 11.52 7.81 -6.14
CA GLY A 16 11.20 7.21 -7.42
C GLY A 16 9.88 7.73 -8.00
N LEU A 17 9.44 7.12 -9.09
CA LEU A 17 8.19 7.48 -9.79
C LEU A 17 8.19 8.90 -10.38
N GLU A 18 9.38 9.49 -10.62
CA GLU A 18 9.53 10.86 -11.14
C GLU A 18 8.83 11.03 -12.50
N ASN A 19 8.91 10.03 -13.36
CA ASN A 19 8.30 10.05 -14.69
C ASN A 19 6.77 10.09 -14.60
N GLU A 20 6.20 9.19 -13.81
CA GLU A 20 4.76 9.11 -13.57
C GLU A 20 4.24 10.36 -12.86
N PHE A 21 5.00 10.84 -11.88
CA PHE A 21 4.65 12.06 -11.16
C PHE A 21 4.68 13.29 -12.06
N ASN A 22 5.71 13.43 -12.91
CA ASN A 22 5.79 14.52 -13.90
C ASN A 22 4.65 14.46 -14.92
N LEU A 23 4.25 13.25 -15.34
CA LEU A 23 3.08 13.07 -16.18
C LEU A 23 1.81 13.59 -15.50
N LEU A 24 1.57 13.23 -14.25
CA LEU A 24 0.41 13.69 -13.48
C LEU A 24 0.43 15.21 -13.24
N LYS A 25 1.60 15.79 -12.90
CA LYS A 25 1.77 17.24 -12.79
C LYS A 25 1.40 17.94 -14.10
N LYS A 26 1.87 17.43 -15.23
CA LYS A 26 1.56 17.99 -16.56
C LYS A 26 0.07 17.90 -16.89
N MET A 27 -0.56 16.77 -16.60
CA MET A 27 -2.01 16.59 -16.81
C MET A 27 -2.84 17.57 -16.00
N ILE A 28 -2.50 17.78 -14.72
CA ILE A 28 -3.26 18.66 -13.84
C ILE A 28 -3.06 20.13 -14.18
N SER A 29 -1.83 20.53 -14.57
CA SER A 29 -1.49 21.91 -14.95
C SER A 29 -2.07 22.32 -16.31
N SER A 30 -2.23 21.36 -17.24
CA SER A 30 -2.80 21.61 -18.58
C SER A 30 -4.33 21.44 -18.63
N ASP A 31 -4.99 21.25 -17.51
CA ASP A 31 -6.44 20.96 -17.38
C ASP A 31 -6.91 19.71 -18.15
N LYS A 32 -5.98 18.77 -18.40
CA LYS A 32 -6.23 17.50 -19.07
C LYS A 32 -6.27 16.31 -18.12
N PHE A 33 -6.47 16.57 -16.82
CA PHE A 33 -6.57 15.51 -15.84
C PHE A 33 -7.85 14.69 -16.08
N PRO A 34 -7.76 13.34 -16.18
CA PRO A 34 -8.92 12.52 -16.49
C PRO A 34 -9.95 12.55 -15.36
N LYS A 35 -11.24 12.45 -15.72
CA LYS A 35 -12.32 12.41 -14.72
C LYS A 35 -12.19 11.23 -13.77
N THR A 36 -11.68 10.11 -14.26
CA THR A 36 -11.36 8.93 -13.46
C THR A 36 -10.00 8.40 -13.84
N LEU A 37 -9.03 8.59 -12.96
CA LEU A 37 -7.67 8.05 -13.05
C LEU A 37 -7.57 6.79 -12.20
N MET A 38 -6.97 5.72 -12.72
CA MET A 38 -6.64 4.52 -11.95
C MET A 38 -5.13 4.28 -11.96
N LEU A 39 -4.51 4.23 -10.78
CA LEU A 39 -3.12 3.83 -10.59
C LEU A 39 -3.07 2.36 -10.20
N THR A 40 -2.49 1.52 -11.04
CA THR A 40 -2.40 0.08 -10.82
C THR A 40 -0.95 -0.35 -10.62
N GLY A 41 -0.67 -1.07 -9.54
CA GLY A 41 0.66 -1.62 -9.24
C GLY A 41 0.66 -2.32 -7.89
N ASN A 42 1.70 -3.08 -7.58
CA ASN A 42 1.79 -3.83 -6.34
C ASN A 42 1.74 -2.87 -5.12
N ARG A 43 1.23 -3.37 -3.98
CA ARG A 43 1.23 -2.61 -2.72
C ARG A 43 2.67 -2.24 -2.34
N GLY A 44 2.88 -1.03 -1.85
CA GLY A 44 4.20 -0.56 -1.41
C GLY A 44 5.11 0.01 -2.50
N VAL A 45 4.65 0.17 -3.76
CA VAL A 45 5.44 0.83 -4.81
C VAL A 45 5.41 2.37 -4.76
N GLY A 46 4.65 2.98 -3.85
CA GLY A 46 4.63 4.45 -3.66
C GLY A 46 3.44 5.17 -4.28
N LYS A 47 2.41 4.49 -4.81
CA LYS A 47 1.23 5.12 -5.45
C LYS A 47 0.52 6.14 -4.57
N SER A 48 0.20 5.78 -3.33
CA SER A 48 -0.51 6.66 -2.39
C SER A 48 0.35 7.86 -1.99
N THR A 49 1.68 7.67 -1.83
CA THR A 49 2.63 8.77 -1.59
C THR A 49 2.67 9.72 -2.78
N MET A 50 2.75 9.19 -4.00
CA MET A 50 2.76 10.01 -5.22
C MET A 50 1.47 10.84 -5.35
N ILE A 51 0.31 10.28 -5.03
CA ILE A 51 -0.95 11.06 -5.04
C ILE A 51 -0.96 12.10 -3.91
N SER A 52 -0.41 11.79 -2.74
CA SER A 52 -0.26 12.79 -1.67
C SER A 52 0.59 13.97 -2.13
N HIS A 53 1.72 13.71 -2.79
CA HIS A 53 2.57 14.75 -3.39
C HIS A 53 1.84 15.54 -4.47
N LEU A 54 1.00 14.89 -5.30
CA LEU A 54 0.20 15.58 -6.30
C LEU A 54 -0.82 16.54 -5.67
N MET A 55 -1.43 16.16 -4.55
CA MET A 55 -2.35 17.04 -3.81
C MET A 55 -1.62 18.23 -3.20
N HIS A 56 -0.42 18.02 -2.62
CA HIS A 56 0.43 19.12 -2.16
C HIS A 56 0.82 20.04 -3.30
N TYR A 57 1.30 19.52 -4.41
CA TYR A 57 1.65 20.30 -5.60
C TYR A 57 0.48 21.14 -6.10
N TYR A 58 -0.74 20.61 -6.06
CA TYR A 58 -1.91 21.33 -6.58
C TYR A 58 -2.50 22.35 -5.60
N PHE A 59 -2.65 22.00 -4.32
CA PHE A 59 -3.35 22.83 -3.33
C PHE A 59 -2.43 23.69 -2.47
N ASP A 60 -1.16 23.32 -2.36
CA ASP A 60 -0.18 24.01 -1.51
C ASP A 60 1.17 24.20 -2.22
N LYS A 61 1.10 24.70 -3.45
CA LYS A 61 2.27 24.87 -4.33
C LYS A 61 3.38 25.71 -3.70
N LYS A 62 3.05 26.61 -2.78
CA LYS A 62 4.03 27.50 -2.13
C LYS A 62 5.00 26.74 -1.22
N THR A 63 4.55 25.66 -0.62
CA THR A 63 5.37 24.82 0.28
C THR A 63 5.99 23.61 -0.45
N TYR A 64 5.70 23.44 -1.76
CA TYR A 64 6.17 22.33 -2.56
C TYR A 64 7.44 22.68 -3.36
N ASN A 65 8.53 21.94 -3.12
CA ASN A 65 9.75 22.05 -3.91
C ASN A 65 9.69 21.06 -5.10
N GLU A 66 9.50 21.62 -6.30
CA GLU A 66 9.36 20.83 -7.52
C GLU A 66 10.68 20.13 -7.95
N ASN A 67 11.84 20.69 -7.62
CA ASN A 67 13.14 20.15 -8.02
C ASN A 67 13.49 18.88 -7.23
N GLU A 68 13.15 18.84 -5.97
CA GLU A 68 13.44 17.72 -5.07
C GLU A 68 12.24 16.81 -4.85
N ASN A 69 11.07 17.16 -5.35
CA ASN A 69 9.79 16.51 -5.07
C ASN A 69 9.58 16.36 -3.57
N THR A 70 9.71 17.49 -2.83
CA THR A 70 9.52 17.55 -1.37
C THR A 70 8.50 18.61 -1.01
N PHE A 71 7.88 18.50 0.16
CA PHE A 71 7.03 19.52 0.75
C PHE A 71 7.39 19.75 2.22
N ALA A 72 7.02 20.92 2.76
CA ALA A 72 7.27 21.28 4.15
C ALA A 72 6.50 20.34 5.10
N SER A 73 7.16 19.90 6.18
CA SER A 73 6.54 19.05 7.21
C SER A 73 5.42 19.73 8.01
N GLU A 74 5.35 21.05 7.92
CA GLU A 74 4.38 21.87 8.61
C GLU A 74 3.69 22.80 7.62
N SER A 75 2.43 22.52 7.30
CA SER A 75 1.58 23.43 6.55
C SER A 75 0.12 23.27 6.99
N PHE A 76 -0.67 24.33 6.81
CA PHE A 76 -2.10 24.28 7.08
C PHE A 76 -2.81 23.23 6.21
N PHE A 77 -2.41 23.14 4.93
CA PHE A 77 -2.94 22.14 4.02
C PHE A 77 -2.62 20.71 4.53
N LEU A 78 -1.35 20.44 4.90
CA LEU A 78 -0.91 19.13 5.36
C LEU A 78 -1.74 18.66 6.57
N ASN A 79 -1.92 19.54 7.56
CA ASN A 79 -2.69 19.19 8.76
C ASN A 79 -4.14 18.83 8.42
N GLN A 80 -4.82 19.62 7.59
CA GLN A 80 -6.18 19.31 7.14
C GLN A 80 -6.24 18.04 6.28
N PHE A 81 -5.25 17.81 5.42
CA PHE A 81 -5.20 16.64 4.55
C PHE A 81 -4.98 15.34 5.33
N ILE A 82 -4.12 15.36 6.35
CA ILE A 82 -3.89 14.20 7.23
C ILE A 82 -5.19 13.82 7.95
N GLU A 83 -5.88 14.80 8.50
CA GLU A 83 -7.11 14.60 9.27
C GLU A 83 -8.36 14.40 8.40
N ASN A 84 -8.23 14.34 7.05
CA ASN A 84 -9.34 14.27 6.09
C ASN A 84 -10.36 15.43 6.23
N LEU A 85 -9.89 16.61 6.63
CA LEU A 85 -10.70 17.81 6.82
C LEU A 85 -10.61 18.80 5.64
N PHE A 86 -9.72 18.55 4.67
CA PHE A 86 -9.58 19.46 3.54
C PHE A 86 -10.79 19.36 2.59
N PRO A 87 -11.54 20.45 2.35
CA PRO A 87 -12.88 20.38 1.76
C PRO A 87 -12.93 19.86 0.32
N ASN A 88 -11.83 20.05 -0.43
CA ASN A 88 -11.74 19.64 -1.82
C ASN A 88 -11.09 18.26 -2.02
N ILE A 89 -10.85 17.51 -0.94
CA ILE A 89 -10.34 16.14 -1.00
C ILE A 89 -11.23 15.23 -0.14
N LEU A 90 -11.84 14.25 -0.77
CA LEU A 90 -12.51 13.13 -0.09
C LEU A 90 -11.59 11.92 -0.20
N TYR A 91 -11.14 11.39 0.93
CA TYR A 91 -10.22 10.25 0.98
C TYR A 91 -10.86 9.07 1.70
N LEU A 92 -10.87 7.92 1.04
CA LEU A 92 -11.33 6.65 1.60
C LEU A 92 -10.29 5.58 1.32
N ASN A 93 -9.86 4.86 2.37
CA ASN A 93 -8.90 3.77 2.26
C ASN A 93 -9.57 2.43 2.59
N GLY A 94 -9.51 1.48 1.68
CA GLY A 94 -10.07 0.14 1.85
C GLY A 94 -9.40 -0.68 2.95
N SER A 95 -8.15 -0.37 3.29
CA SER A 95 -7.42 -1.04 4.38
C SER A 95 -7.83 -0.58 5.77
N ASP A 96 -8.40 0.61 5.93
CA ASP A 96 -8.82 1.15 7.24
C ASP A 96 -10.11 0.48 7.73
N PHE A 97 -10.88 -0.07 6.82
CA PHE A 97 -12.13 -0.77 7.07
C PHE A 97 -11.98 -2.24 6.69
N ARG A 98 -12.33 -3.18 7.56
CA ARG A 98 -12.34 -4.62 7.21
C ARG A 98 -13.17 -4.93 5.96
N ASN A 99 -14.13 -4.04 5.60
CA ASN A 99 -14.85 -3.97 4.32
C ASN A 99 -15.43 -2.56 4.20
N VAL A 100 -15.05 -1.82 3.17
CA VAL A 100 -15.76 -0.57 2.82
C VAL A 100 -17.20 -0.91 2.50
N ARG A 101 -18.13 -0.35 3.29
CA ARG A 101 -19.57 -0.62 3.18
C ARG A 101 -20.19 0.32 2.16
N ILE A 102 -21.34 -0.09 1.63
CA ILE A 102 -22.12 0.74 0.70
C ILE A 102 -22.49 2.11 1.31
N ASP A 103 -22.67 2.17 2.63
CA ASP A 103 -23.00 3.42 3.33
C ASP A 103 -21.84 4.42 3.34
N ASP A 104 -20.57 3.95 3.30
CA ASP A 104 -19.42 4.82 3.17
C ASP A 104 -19.37 5.46 1.77
N ILE A 105 -19.74 4.70 0.74
CA ILE A 105 -19.89 5.23 -0.62
C ILE A 105 -21.07 6.19 -0.71
N ARG A 106 -22.21 5.89 -0.06
CA ARG A 106 -23.37 6.79 -0.01
C ARG A 106 -23.03 8.13 0.64
N LYS A 107 -22.22 8.14 1.70
CA LYS A 107 -21.72 9.39 2.31
C LYS A 107 -20.92 10.21 1.30
N ILE A 108 -19.99 9.59 0.55
CA ILE A 108 -19.25 10.26 -0.52
C ILE A 108 -20.24 10.85 -1.54
N ILE A 109 -21.24 10.08 -2.00
CA ILE A 109 -22.24 10.57 -2.94
C ILE A 109 -22.98 11.81 -2.40
N ASN A 110 -23.40 11.76 -1.15
CA ASN A 110 -24.09 12.88 -0.50
C ASN A 110 -23.19 14.12 -0.40
N ASP A 111 -21.89 13.92 -0.12
CA ASP A 111 -20.92 15.03 -0.08
C ASP A 111 -20.60 15.58 -1.47
N LEU A 112 -20.67 14.78 -2.52
CA LEU A 112 -20.53 15.24 -3.91
C LEU A 112 -21.70 16.10 -4.36
N ASN A 113 -22.89 15.87 -3.84
CA ASN A 113 -24.08 16.69 -4.12
C ASN A 113 -24.03 18.07 -3.46
N LYS A 114 -23.14 18.28 -2.48
CA LYS A 114 -22.87 19.59 -1.90
C LYS A 114 -21.91 20.36 -2.81
N SER A 115 -22.17 21.64 -3.03
CA SER A 115 -21.26 22.51 -3.80
C SER A 115 -19.88 22.55 -3.13
N PRO A 116 -18.77 22.48 -3.90
CA PRO A 116 -17.44 22.66 -3.33
C PRO A 116 -17.33 24.05 -2.72
N ILE A 117 -16.65 24.18 -1.59
CA ILE A 117 -16.51 25.45 -0.84
C ILE A 117 -15.76 26.51 -1.67
N LYS A 118 -14.86 26.08 -2.55
CA LYS A 118 -14.24 26.91 -3.59
C LYS A 118 -14.58 26.28 -4.94
N LYS A 119 -14.75 27.09 -5.99
CA LYS A 119 -15.02 26.63 -7.37
C LYS A 119 -13.86 25.83 -8.01
N ASP A 120 -12.97 25.25 -7.20
CA ASP A 120 -11.82 24.46 -7.59
C ASP A 120 -12.18 22.99 -7.83
N LYS A 121 -11.24 22.25 -8.41
CA LYS A 121 -11.35 20.80 -8.55
C LYS A 121 -11.52 20.12 -7.20
N ARG A 122 -12.37 19.11 -7.14
CA ARG A 122 -12.53 18.22 -5.99
C ARG A 122 -11.98 16.84 -6.36
N PHE A 123 -11.09 16.30 -5.55
CA PHE A 123 -10.51 14.98 -5.75
C PHE A 123 -11.12 13.98 -4.79
N ILE A 124 -11.56 12.86 -5.35
CA ILE A 124 -12.09 11.71 -4.61
C ILE A 124 -11.06 10.60 -4.73
N ILE A 125 -10.30 10.38 -3.68
CA ILE A 125 -9.20 9.41 -3.64
C ILE A 125 -9.72 8.16 -2.96
N LEU A 126 -9.79 7.06 -3.74
CA LEU A 126 -10.20 5.74 -3.27
C LEU A 126 -8.95 4.85 -3.26
N ASP A 127 -8.30 4.76 -2.11
CA ASP A 127 -7.09 3.95 -1.93
C ASP A 127 -7.47 2.51 -1.60
N ASP A 128 -6.71 1.56 -2.11
CA ASP A 128 -6.93 0.13 -1.93
C ASP A 128 -8.34 -0.32 -2.43
N ILE A 129 -8.75 0.22 -3.59
CA ILE A 129 -10.11 0.01 -4.15
C ILE A 129 -10.42 -1.47 -4.40
N ASP A 130 -9.43 -2.29 -4.64
CA ASP A 130 -9.56 -3.74 -4.81
C ASP A 130 -9.91 -4.50 -3.52
N SER A 131 -9.90 -3.81 -2.36
CA SER A 131 -10.41 -4.31 -1.08
C SER A 131 -11.88 -3.99 -0.83
N PHE A 132 -12.52 -3.18 -1.69
CA PHE A 132 -13.92 -2.80 -1.54
C PHE A 132 -14.84 -3.99 -1.87
N ASN A 133 -15.94 -4.13 -1.14
CA ASN A 133 -16.92 -5.16 -1.46
C ASN A 133 -17.65 -4.85 -2.78
N ILE A 134 -18.22 -5.88 -3.39
CA ILE A 134 -18.85 -5.78 -4.71
C ILE A 134 -20.03 -4.78 -4.75
N ASN A 135 -20.79 -4.66 -3.66
CA ASN A 135 -21.92 -3.73 -3.58
C ASN A 135 -21.42 -2.28 -3.57
N SER A 136 -20.33 -2.00 -2.85
CA SER A 136 -19.67 -0.70 -2.82
C SER A 136 -19.10 -0.33 -4.19
N LEU A 137 -18.45 -1.29 -4.87
CA LEU A 137 -17.93 -1.09 -6.23
C LEU A 137 -19.07 -0.79 -7.24
N ASN A 138 -20.20 -1.51 -7.15
CA ASN A 138 -21.34 -1.27 -8.02
C ASN A 138 -22.00 0.11 -7.75
N ALA A 139 -22.05 0.56 -6.50
CA ALA A 139 -22.55 1.89 -6.16
C ALA A 139 -21.66 3.02 -6.73
N LEU A 140 -20.35 2.79 -6.82
CA LEU A 140 -19.40 3.73 -7.41
C LEU A 140 -19.58 3.89 -8.92
N LEU A 141 -20.03 2.87 -9.64
CA LEU A 141 -20.13 2.90 -11.11
C LEU A 141 -20.94 4.10 -11.61
N LYS A 142 -22.10 4.38 -10.99
CA LYS A 142 -22.97 5.49 -11.39
C LYS A 142 -22.28 6.86 -11.28
N ILE A 143 -21.42 7.02 -10.26
CA ILE A 143 -20.74 8.30 -9.99
C ILE A 143 -19.51 8.45 -10.89
N ILE A 144 -18.84 7.34 -11.17
CA ILE A 144 -17.66 7.33 -12.06
C ILE A 144 -18.08 7.59 -13.50
N GLU A 145 -19.31 7.18 -13.91
CA GLU A 145 -19.86 7.47 -15.24
C GLU A 145 -20.15 8.97 -15.44
N ASP A 146 -20.75 9.62 -14.45
CA ASP A 146 -21.05 11.05 -14.49
C ASP A 146 -20.60 11.74 -13.18
N PRO A 147 -19.31 12.01 -13.03
CA PRO A 147 -18.77 12.62 -11.80
C PRO A 147 -19.13 14.10 -11.63
N GLY A 148 -19.79 14.71 -12.62
CA GLY A 148 -20.03 16.14 -12.65
C GLY A 148 -18.79 16.97 -13.04
N LYS A 149 -18.97 18.29 -13.17
CA LYS A 149 -17.96 19.16 -13.81
C LYS A 149 -16.62 19.21 -13.05
N ASN A 150 -16.67 19.35 -11.72
CA ASN A 150 -15.48 19.66 -10.90
C ASN A 150 -14.95 18.47 -10.08
N ASN A 151 -15.56 17.30 -10.18
CA ASN A 151 -15.15 16.12 -9.44
C ASN A 151 -14.21 15.24 -10.28
N PHE A 152 -13.14 14.74 -9.65
CA PHE A 152 -12.11 13.90 -10.25
C PHE A 152 -11.84 12.72 -9.34
N PHE A 153 -11.97 11.51 -9.85
CA PHE A 153 -11.71 10.28 -9.12
C PHE A 153 -10.28 9.80 -9.33
N ILE A 154 -9.62 9.42 -8.24
CA ILE A 154 -8.31 8.79 -8.24
C ILE A 154 -8.45 7.44 -7.54
N LEU A 155 -8.33 6.36 -8.31
CA LEU A 155 -8.48 4.99 -7.84
C LEU A 155 -7.09 4.37 -7.69
N ILE A 156 -6.75 3.85 -6.52
CA ILE A 156 -5.48 3.16 -6.28
C ILE A 156 -5.76 1.67 -6.15
N ASN A 157 -5.32 0.91 -7.15
CA ASN A 157 -5.47 -0.54 -7.22
C ASN A 157 -4.14 -1.22 -6.86
N ASN A 158 -4.13 -2.00 -5.77
CA ASN A 158 -2.96 -2.70 -5.24
C ASN A 158 -2.83 -4.14 -5.77
N LYS A 159 -3.74 -4.60 -6.63
CA LYS A 159 -3.78 -5.95 -7.19
C LYS A 159 -3.89 -7.07 -6.14
N SER A 160 -4.37 -6.75 -4.95
CA SER A 160 -4.61 -7.75 -3.90
C SER A 160 -5.81 -8.64 -4.24
N ASN A 161 -6.82 -8.06 -4.89
CA ASN A 161 -8.01 -8.76 -5.38
C ASN A 161 -8.33 -8.37 -6.82
N LYS A 162 -9.15 -9.18 -7.49
CA LYS A 162 -9.60 -8.91 -8.85
C LYS A 162 -10.64 -7.78 -8.86
N LEU A 163 -10.28 -6.64 -9.44
CA LEU A 163 -11.18 -5.51 -9.61
C LEU A 163 -12.14 -5.74 -10.78
N LEU A 164 -13.39 -5.24 -10.67
CA LEU A 164 -14.41 -5.32 -11.69
C LEU A 164 -13.96 -4.67 -13.02
N ASN A 165 -14.20 -5.37 -14.12
CA ASN A 165 -13.86 -4.85 -15.45
C ASN A 165 -14.65 -3.58 -15.80
N THR A 166 -15.87 -3.44 -15.26
CA THR A 166 -16.72 -2.26 -15.41
C THR A 166 -16.11 -0.98 -14.82
N ILE A 167 -15.32 -1.08 -13.73
CA ILE A 167 -14.55 0.05 -13.19
C ILE A 167 -13.34 0.35 -14.08
N LYS A 168 -12.64 -0.70 -14.53
CA LYS A 168 -11.46 -0.54 -15.39
C LYS A 168 -11.80 0.16 -16.71
N SER A 169 -12.92 -0.22 -17.34
CA SER A 169 -13.36 0.36 -18.62
C SER A 169 -13.74 1.84 -18.54
N ARG A 170 -14.03 2.35 -17.34
CA ARG A 170 -14.39 3.75 -17.08
C ARG A 170 -13.26 4.60 -16.51
N SER A 171 -12.05 4.02 -16.44
CA SER A 171 -10.89 4.66 -15.86
C SER A 171 -9.75 4.76 -16.89
N ILE A 172 -9.00 5.85 -16.87
CA ILE A 172 -7.70 5.87 -17.52
C ILE A 172 -6.69 5.24 -16.58
N GLU A 173 -6.13 4.10 -16.99
CA GLU A 173 -5.19 3.33 -16.18
C GLU A 173 -3.75 3.74 -16.47
N ILE A 174 -3.01 4.08 -15.39
CA ILE A 174 -1.55 4.19 -15.39
C ILE A 174 -0.99 3.03 -14.56
N LYS A 175 -0.18 2.19 -15.21
CA LYS A 175 0.49 1.06 -14.55
C LYS A 175 1.80 1.51 -13.95
N ILE A 176 1.95 1.33 -12.65
CA ILE A 176 3.17 1.65 -11.91
C ILE A 176 4.00 0.38 -11.76
N MET A 177 5.16 0.39 -12.40
CA MET A 177 6.13 -0.71 -12.35
C MET A 177 7.51 -0.16 -12.04
N ILE A 178 8.22 -0.82 -11.14
CA ILE A 178 9.58 -0.45 -10.73
C ILE A 178 10.52 -1.57 -11.18
N ASN A 179 11.57 -1.25 -11.90
CA ASN A 179 12.61 -2.21 -12.26
C ASN A 179 13.49 -2.56 -11.04
N ASN A 180 14.33 -3.59 -11.16
CA ASN A 180 15.11 -4.08 -10.02
C ASN A 180 16.16 -3.07 -9.52
N GLN A 181 16.79 -2.30 -10.40
CA GLN A 181 17.79 -1.30 -10.00
C GLN A 181 17.14 -0.17 -9.21
N ASP A 182 16.06 0.40 -9.74
CA ASP A 182 15.31 1.45 -9.05
C ASP A 182 14.74 0.96 -7.74
N ARG A 183 14.23 -0.28 -7.68
CA ARG A 183 13.73 -0.91 -6.47
C ARG A 183 14.77 -0.91 -5.34
N LEU A 184 16.00 -1.40 -5.63
CA LEU A 184 17.10 -1.44 -4.65
C LEU A 184 17.52 -0.04 -4.18
N SER A 185 17.62 0.90 -5.12
CA SER A 185 17.95 2.29 -4.85
C SER A 185 16.90 2.96 -3.96
N ILE A 186 15.61 2.82 -4.31
CA ILE A 186 14.50 3.39 -3.54
C ILE A 186 14.42 2.76 -2.16
N SER A 187 14.56 1.43 -2.03
CA SER A 187 14.56 0.75 -0.72
C SER A 187 15.65 1.27 0.19
N THR A 188 16.89 1.44 -0.35
CA THR A 188 18.01 1.99 0.41
C THR A 188 17.74 3.42 0.86
N SER A 189 17.19 4.25 -0.02
CA SER A 189 16.83 5.63 0.29
C SER A 189 15.72 5.73 1.34
N LEU A 190 14.72 4.85 1.29
CA LEU A 190 13.65 4.78 2.27
C LEU A 190 14.15 4.34 3.65
N LEU A 191 14.99 3.30 3.73
CA LEU A 191 15.59 2.88 5.00
C LEU A 191 16.36 4.03 5.65
N LYS A 192 17.18 4.75 4.86
CA LYS A 192 17.92 5.92 5.35
C LYS A 192 17.00 7.05 5.81
N TYR A 193 15.98 7.39 5.04
CA TYR A 193 15.02 8.45 5.37
C TYR A 193 14.24 8.18 6.66
N PHE A 194 13.84 6.92 6.88
CA PHE A 194 13.11 6.50 8.09
C PHE A 194 14.03 6.02 9.23
N ASN A 195 15.35 6.17 9.09
CA ASN A 195 16.35 5.74 10.07
C ASN A 195 16.16 4.27 10.50
N GLN A 196 16.02 3.37 9.50
CA GLN A 196 15.86 1.94 9.72
C GLN A 196 17.10 1.18 9.30
N GLU A 197 17.52 0.21 10.12
CA GLU A 197 18.58 -0.71 9.77
C GLU A 197 18.10 -1.74 8.74
N ARG A 198 19.02 -2.17 7.87
CA ARG A 198 18.76 -3.23 6.91
C ARG A 198 18.95 -4.58 7.57
N ILE A 199 17.87 -5.33 7.77
CA ILE A 199 17.86 -6.68 8.35
C ILE A 199 17.89 -7.74 7.24
N PHE A 200 17.09 -7.55 6.18
CA PHE A 200 16.93 -8.53 5.11
C PHE A 200 17.82 -8.22 3.92
N ASP A 201 18.31 -9.28 3.25
CA ASP A 201 18.98 -9.15 1.95
C ASP A 201 17.93 -9.12 0.82
N GLU A 202 17.82 -7.99 0.14
CA GLU A 202 16.88 -7.78 -0.97
C GLU A 202 17.19 -8.64 -2.21
N ASN A 203 18.39 -9.20 -2.32
CA ASN A 203 18.75 -10.07 -3.42
C ASN A 203 18.14 -11.47 -3.28
N LEU A 204 17.82 -11.90 -2.07
CA LEU A 204 17.21 -13.21 -1.81
C LEU A 204 15.73 -13.23 -2.19
N VAL A 205 14.99 -12.19 -1.84
CA VAL A 205 13.55 -12.10 -2.13
C VAL A 205 13.16 -10.72 -2.60
N SER A 206 12.58 -10.65 -3.78
CA SER A 206 12.06 -9.40 -4.32
C SER A 206 10.80 -8.96 -3.57
N SER A 207 10.83 -7.75 -3.04
CA SER A 207 9.67 -7.07 -2.44
C SER A 207 9.57 -5.63 -2.94
N THR A 208 8.41 -5.00 -2.79
CA THR A 208 8.28 -3.58 -3.12
C THR A 208 9.01 -2.72 -2.07
N PRO A 209 9.52 -1.53 -2.44
CA PRO A 209 10.31 -0.70 -1.51
C PRO A 209 9.59 -0.38 -0.20
N GLY A 210 8.30 -0.03 -0.27
CA GLY A 210 7.52 0.28 0.92
C GLY A 210 7.25 -0.94 1.81
N ASN A 211 7.06 -2.13 1.21
CA ASN A 211 6.91 -3.36 1.99
C ASN A 211 8.25 -3.75 2.62
N PHE A 212 9.34 -3.64 1.87
CA PHE A 212 10.68 -3.91 2.39
C PHE A 212 11.03 -3.03 3.60
N LEU A 213 10.74 -1.73 3.51
CA LEU A 213 10.87 -0.81 4.64
C LEU A 213 10.09 -1.30 5.87
N LYS A 214 8.81 -1.67 5.69
CA LYS A 214 7.96 -2.15 6.79
C LYS A 214 8.43 -3.47 7.38
N PHE A 215 8.97 -4.39 6.57
CA PHE A 215 9.51 -5.66 7.05
C PHE A 215 10.74 -5.43 7.95
N ASN A 216 11.67 -4.57 7.52
CA ASN A 216 12.83 -4.19 8.34
C ASN A 216 12.38 -3.49 9.63
N TYR A 217 11.42 -2.56 9.55
CA TYR A 217 10.88 -1.87 10.73
C TYR A 217 10.26 -2.83 11.75
N ILE A 218 9.50 -3.86 11.31
CA ILE A 218 8.91 -4.85 12.23
C ILE A 218 10.00 -5.56 13.03
N PHE A 219 11.07 -5.97 12.36
CA PHE A 219 12.20 -6.64 13.01
C PHE A 219 12.94 -5.70 13.97
N ASN A 220 13.32 -4.51 13.51
CA ASN A 220 14.02 -3.51 14.33
C ASN A 220 13.20 -3.13 15.58
N LYS A 221 11.92 -2.79 15.40
CA LYS A 221 11.05 -2.35 16.49
C LYS A 221 10.84 -3.42 17.58
N ASN A 222 10.80 -4.69 17.18
CA ASN A 222 10.54 -5.80 18.10
C ASN A 222 11.83 -6.52 18.52
N SER A 223 13.00 -6.00 18.15
CA SER A 223 14.32 -6.58 18.46
C SER A 223 14.42 -8.06 18.06
N LEU A 224 13.88 -8.40 16.87
CA LEU A 224 13.93 -9.76 16.36
C LEU A 224 15.28 -10.02 15.68
N ASP A 225 15.95 -11.11 16.01
CA ASP A 225 17.18 -11.51 15.34
C ASP A 225 16.90 -12.43 14.15
N ILE A 226 17.27 -12.02 12.96
CA ILE A 226 17.13 -12.79 11.72
C ILE A 226 17.89 -14.11 11.70
N ASN A 227 18.87 -14.27 12.61
CA ASN A 227 19.68 -15.48 12.76
C ASN A 227 19.05 -16.52 13.72
N GLU A 228 18.01 -16.15 14.44
CA GLU A 228 17.25 -17.12 15.23
C GLU A 228 16.56 -18.17 14.36
N LYS A 229 16.15 -19.27 15.01
CA LYS A 229 15.42 -20.35 14.35
C LYS A 229 14.17 -19.81 13.66
N PHE A 230 13.86 -20.33 12.47
CA PHE A 230 12.69 -19.97 11.68
C PHE A 230 11.40 -19.98 12.51
N LEU A 231 11.13 -21.07 13.22
CA LEU A 231 9.91 -21.24 14.03
C LEU A 231 9.80 -20.20 15.15
N THR A 232 10.92 -19.82 15.79
CA THR A 232 10.96 -18.80 16.83
C THR A 232 10.52 -17.45 16.27
N ASN A 233 11.15 -17.01 15.18
CA ASN A 233 10.79 -15.75 14.54
C ASN A 233 9.37 -15.76 13.97
N PHE A 234 8.95 -16.89 13.36
CA PHE A 234 7.59 -17.04 12.84
C PHE A 234 6.55 -16.93 13.97
N SER A 235 6.78 -17.60 15.11
CA SER A 235 5.92 -17.49 16.30
C SER A 235 5.87 -16.06 16.87
N ASN A 236 7.01 -15.36 16.91
CA ASN A 236 7.09 -13.99 17.36
C ASN A 236 6.27 -13.06 16.45
N ILE A 237 6.37 -13.18 15.12
CA ILE A 237 5.59 -12.40 14.16
C ILE A 237 4.07 -12.66 14.34
N LEU A 238 3.66 -13.93 14.54
CA LEU A 238 2.26 -14.28 14.82
C LEU A 238 1.76 -13.66 16.12
N ARG A 239 2.60 -13.64 17.18
CA ARG A 239 2.25 -13.03 18.47
C ARG A 239 2.02 -11.53 18.32
N ILE A 240 2.87 -10.86 17.53
CA ILE A 240 2.72 -9.43 17.24
C ILE A 240 1.42 -9.19 16.45
N TYR A 241 1.13 -10.00 15.42
CA TYR A 241 -0.13 -9.95 14.68
C TYR A 241 -1.35 -10.07 15.60
N LYS A 242 -1.35 -11.01 16.54
CA LYS A 242 -2.46 -11.18 17.49
C LYS A 242 -2.71 -9.94 18.34
N LYS A 243 -1.64 -9.21 18.69
CA LYS A 243 -1.69 -7.97 19.46
C LYS A 243 -2.16 -6.78 18.63
N GLU A 244 -1.58 -6.60 17.44
CA GLU A 244 -1.81 -5.42 16.58
C GLU A 244 -2.99 -5.61 15.61
N LYS A 245 -3.34 -6.85 15.25
CA LYS A 245 -4.42 -7.24 14.32
C LYS A 245 -4.34 -6.56 12.95
N ASP A 246 -3.14 -6.15 12.53
CA ASP A 246 -2.91 -5.53 11.23
C ASP A 246 -2.68 -6.63 10.18
N ILE A 247 -3.50 -6.60 9.12
CA ILE A 247 -3.44 -7.60 8.03
C ILE A 247 -2.10 -7.62 7.30
N PHE A 248 -1.31 -6.55 7.40
CA PHE A 248 0.04 -6.49 6.81
C PHE A 248 0.97 -7.59 7.35
N TYR A 249 0.73 -8.10 8.56
CA TYR A 249 1.50 -9.23 9.09
C TYR A 249 1.32 -10.53 8.29
N LYS A 250 0.22 -10.66 7.53
CA LYS A 250 0.11 -11.75 6.54
C LYS A 250 1.18 -11.61 5.46
N GLU A 251 1.36 -10.43 4.90
CA GLU A 251 2.41 -10.16 3.90
C GLU A 251 3.80 -10.39 4.49
N MET A 252 4.00 -9.98 5.76
CA MET A 252 5.25 -10.21 6.49
C MET A 252 5.56 -11.71 6.65
N LEU A 253 4.58 -12.53 7.06
CA LEU A 253 4.76 -13.98 7.22
C LEU A 253 5.08 -14.67 5.88
N LEU A 254 4.35 -14.30 4.81
CA LEU A 254 4.60 -14.85 3.49
C LEU A 254 6.01 -14.48 3.00
N PHE A 255 6.42 -13.21 3.16
CA PHE A 255 7.76 -12.77 2.84
C PHE A 255 8.82 -13.50 3.65
N PHE A 256 8.62 -13.65 4.97
CA PHE A 256 9.58 -14.31 5.87
C PHE A 256 9.78 -15.80 5.51
N VAL A 257 8.72 -16.50 5.13
CA VAL A 257 8.81 -17.87 4.60
C VAL A 257 9.67 -17.91 3.34
N GLU A 258 9.34 -17.05 2.34
CA GLU A 258 10.10 -16.98 1.08
C GLU A 258 11.59 -16.68 1.34
N TYR A 259 11.87 -15.72 2.20
CA TYR A 259 13.23 -15.32 2.56
C TYR A 259 14.01 -16.49 3.15
N ASN A 260 13.45 -17.21 4.11
CA ASN A 260 14.13 -18.36 4.73
C ASN A 260 14.36 -19.50 3.73
N PHE A 261 13.38 -19.81 2.89
CA PHE A 261 13.56 -20.85 1.88
C PHE A 261 14.59 -20.49 0.82
N GLN A 262 14.70 -19.23 0.40
CA GLN A 262 15.77 -18.79 -0.50
C GLN A 262 17.15 -18.80 0.18
N LYS A 263 17.23 -18.44 1.47
CA LYS A 263 18.44 -18.55 2.28
C LYS A 263 18.92 -20.02 2.36
N LEU A 264 18.04 -20.95 2.67
CA LEU A 264 18.36 -22.38 2.70
C LEU A 264 18.80 -22.94 1.33
N LYS A 265 18.14 -22.47 0.26
CA LYS A 265 18.51 -22.84 -1.11
C LYS A 265 19.90 -22.37 -1.49
N SER A 266 20.28 -21.14 -1.12
CA SER A 266 21.62 -20.57 -1.39
C SER A 266 22.72 -21.29 -0.61
N GLN A 267 22.40 -21.88 0.53
CA GLN A 267 23.32 -22.67 1.37
C GLN A 267 23.45 -24.15 0.94
N GLY A 268 22.71 -24.58 -0.07
CA GLY A 268 22.81 -25.97 -0.57
C GLY A 268 22.27 -27.06 0.37
N MET A 269 21.52 -26.68 1.40
CA MET A 269 21.20 -27.55 2.54
C MET A 269 20.12 -28.62 2.32
N LEU A 270 19.37 -28.64 1.18
CA LEU A 270 18.24 -29.56 1.01
C LEU A 270 17.98 -29.97 -0.45
N ASN A 271 17.40 -31.18 -0.61
CA ASN A 271 16.88 -31.62 -1.90
C ASN A 271 15.80 -30.67 -2.41
N LYS A 272 16.01 -30.09 -3.62
CA LYS A 272 15.19 -29.02 -4.21
C LYS A 272 13.68 -29.37 -4.21
N LYS A 273 13.31 -30.63 -4.49
CA LYS A 273 11.89 -31.05 -4.57
C LYS A 273 11.22 -30.98 -3.20
N LYS A 274 11.85 -31.55 -2.17
CA LYS A 274 11.33 -31.57 -0.80
C LYS A 274 11.21 -30.15 -0.21
N LEU A 275 12.16 -29.27 -0.55
CA LEU A 275 12.12 -27.86 -0.13
C LEU A 275 10.92 -27.12 -0.71
N ILE A 276 10.61 -27.32 -2.00
CA ILE A 276 9.48 -26.70 -2.69
C ILE A 276 8.15 -27.19 -2.08
N GLU A 277 8.01 -28.50 -1.84
CA GLU A 277 6.80 -29.08 -1.25
C GLU A 277 6.52 -28.48 0.15
N LYS A 278 7.53 -28.44 1.02
CA LYS A 278 7.42 -27.83 2.37
C LYS A 278 7.03 -26.36 2.28
N ARG A 279 7.69 -25.57 1.42
CA ARG A 279 7.37 -24.16 1.22
C ARG A 279 5.91 -23.95 0.81
N LEU A 280 5.43 -24.70 -0.21
CA LEU A 280 4.05 -24.56 -0.69
C LEU A 280 3.03 -24.91 0.41
N MET A 281 3.31 -25.93 1.21
CA MET A 281 2.44 -26.31 2.32
C MET A 281 2.38 -25.22 3.38
N ILE A 282 3.52 -24.62 3.77
CA ILE A 282 3.56 -23.55 4.77
C ILE A 282 2.80 -22.32 4.26
N LEU A 283 3.01 -21.93 3.00
CA LEU A 283 2.30 -20.80 2.38
C LEU A 283 0.77 -21.04 2.34
N LYS A 284 0.35 -22.27 2.05
CA LYS A 284 -1.06 -22.67 2.11
C LYS A 284 -1.60 -22.55 3.53
N ASN A 285 -0.91 -23.10 4.53
CA ASN A 285 -1.34 -23.03 5.94
C ASN A 285 -1.48 -21.59 6.45
N ILE A 286 -0.58 -20.68 6.04
CA ILE A 286 -0.70 -19.24 6.34
C ILE A 286 -1.96 -18.66 5.69
N ASN A 287 -2.20 -18.93 4.41
CA ASN A 287 -3.38 -18.43 3.73
C ASN A 287 -4.68 -18.95 4.37
N ASP A 288 -4.74 -20.24 4.71
CA ASP A 288 -5.90 -20.87 5.37
C ASP A 288 -6.11 -20.29 6.77
N PHE A 289 -5.04 -20.02 7.52
CA PHE A 289 -5.12 -19.35 8.83
C PHE A 289 -5.82 -17.99 8.74
N PHE A 290 -5.44 -17.15 7.77
CA PHE A 290 -6.06 -15.83 7.60
C PHE A 290 -7.46 -15.89 6.97
N LEU A 291 -7.70 -16.84 6.06
CA LEU A 291 -8.98 -16.99 5.37
C LEU A 291 -10.08 -17.53 6.28
N TYR A 292 -9.76 -18.55 7.06
CA TYR A 292 -10.72 -19.26 7.91
C TYR A 292 -10.63 -18.87 9.37
N ASN A 293 -9.78 -17.87 9.70
CA ASN A 293 -9.56 -17.39 11.07
C ASN A 293 -9.22 -18.55 12.05
N LEU A 294 -8.29 -19.42 11.64
CA LEU A 294 -7.90 -20.61 12.39
C LEU A 294 -7.19 -20.25 13.71
N ASN A 295 -7.05 -21.27 14.60
CA ASN A 295 -6.30 -21.07 15.84
C ASN A 295 -4.78 -21.01 15.55
N GLN A 296 -4.08 -20.08 16.21
CA GLN A 296 -2.64 -19.92 16.10
C GLN A 296 -1.86 -21.17 16.50
N ASN A 297 -2.30 -21.88 17.54
CA ASN A 297 -1.64 -23.11 18.00
C ASN A 297 -1.70 -24.20 16.93
N THR A 298 -2.83 -24.33 16.24
CA THR A 298 -2.99 -25.27 15.12
C THR A 298 -2.03 -24.94 13.97
N LEU A 299 -1.83 -23.65 13.66
CA LEU A 299 -0.86 -23.25 12.64
C LEU A 299 0.57 -23.61 13.09
N LEU A 300 0.94 -23.31 14.32
CA LEU A 300 2.29 -23.59 14.84
C LEU A 300 2.59 -25.09 14.93
N SER A 301 1.67 -25.91 15.46
CA SER A 301 1.86 -27.37 15.52
C SER A 301 2.04 -27.99 14.12
N ASN A 302 1.22 -27.57 13.15
CA ASN A 302 1.37 -28.01 11.77
C ASN A 302 2.73 -27.61 11.15
N LEU A 303 3.29 -26.47 11.56
CA LEU A 303 4.61 -26.04 11.11
C LEU A 303 5.74 -26.82 11.79
N GLU A 304 5.63 -27.10 13.10
CA GLU A 304 6.61 -27.90 13.86
C GLU A 304 6.74 -29.31 13.32
N GLU A 305 5.62 -29.96 12.93
CA GLU A 305 5.61 -31.29 12.36
C GLU A 305 6.24 -31.35 10.94
N ASN A 306 6.22 -30.24 10.22
CA ASN A 306 6.53 -30.22 8.80
C ASN A 306 7.76 -29.38 8.41
N TYR A 307 8.36 -28.63 9.32
CA TYR A 307 9.58 -27.83 9.09
C TYR A 307 10.81 -28.58 9.58
#